data_5fb55df6152ec2383b1057e5357188f1
#
_entry.id   5fb55df6152ec2383b1057e5357188f1
#
_cell.length_a   1.000
_cell.length_b   1.000
_cell.length_c   1.000
_cell.angle_alpha   90.00
_cell.angle_beta   90.00
_cell.angle_gamma   90.00
#
_symmetry.space_group_name_H-M   'P 1'
#
loop_
_entity.id
_entity.type
_entity.pdbx_description
1 polymer ?
#
loop_
_entity_poly.entity_id
_entity_poly.type
_entity_poly.pdbx_seq_one_letter_code
_entity_poly.pdbx_strand_id
1 'polypeptide(L)'
;RPTTYPNMGLRAIIRICNLSNREITISDVIFKIGPRINASGRMQSGKEAVDLLVSRDVADAYERAKAIDQYNKDRKELDKRITEEANSIISSRHESERDKKSIVIFNKDWHKGIIGIVASRLTELYYNPAVVLTLVNGLATGSSRSVQGFDIYSAVDSTRDLLENFGGHTYAVGLSLKEENIPEFTRRFEQYVADNILPSQLSPQYEIDAFLSFSELTPEFLATLRRFNPFGPGNQKPVFCTRGVMDFGTSKLVGRQLEHIKLELVDDTSGKVINGIAFNKAELFDRIHAGARFDICYTIEDSKHRGGSNVNNIQLQIKEIKLD
;
A
#
# COMPACT_ATOMS: atom_id res chain seq x y z
N ARG A 1 4.33 -20.83 18.70
CA ARG A 1 5.70 -21.07 18.18
C ARG A 1 5.57 -21.84 16.87
N PRO A 2 5.98 -21.31 15.70
CA PRO A 2 5.95 -22.04 14.43
C PRO A 2 7.07 -23.09 14.31
N THR A 3 7.72 -23.42 15.42
CA THR A 3 8.99 -24.15 15.41
C THR A 3 8.88 -25.65 15.64
N THR A 4 7.68 -26.17 15.95
CA THR A 4 7.63 -27.58 16.32
C THR A 4 7.54 -28.54 15.12
N TYR A 5 6.91 -28.20 13.99
CA TYR A 5 6.94 -29.00 12.73
C TYR A 5 6.36 -28.23 11.53
N PRO A 6 6.95 -27.10 11.08
CA PRO A 6 6.53 -26.55 9.80
C PRO A 6 6.90 -27.54 8.70
N ASN A 7 6.08 -27.65 7.66
CA ASN A 7 6.41 -28.45 6.51
C ASN A 7 7.72 -27.94 5.86
N MET A 8 8.37 -28.77 5.04
CA MET A 8 9.69 -28.46 4.49
C MET A 8 9.69 -27.21 3.63
N GLY A 9 8.63 -27.00 2.83
CA GLY A 9 8.48 -25.81 2.01
C GLY A 9 8.34 -24.53 2.82
N LEU A 10 7.54 -24.54 3.91
CA LEU A 10 7.41 -23.38 4.79
C LEU A 10 8.74 -23.08 5.51
N ARG A 11 9.48 -24.10 5.93
CA ARG A 11 10.83 -23.94 6.51
C ARG A 11 11.81 -23.31 5.51
N ALA A 12 11.77 -23.75 4.25
CA ALA A 12 12.63 -23.22 3.21
C ALA A 12 12.34 -21.74 2.96
N ILE A 13 11.06 -21.33 2.84
CA ILE A 13 10.71 -19.93 2.61
C ILE A 13 11.03 -19.05 3.83
N ILE A 14 10.84 -19.53 5.05
CA ILE A 14 11.22 -18.85 6.30
C ILE A 14 12.74 -18.60 6.31
N ARG A 15 13.54 -19.56 5.90
CA ARG A 15 15.00 -19.44 5.79
C ARG A 15 15.41 -18.41 4.74
N ILE A 16 14.80 -18.44 3.56
CA ILE A 16 15.04 -17.45 2.48
C ILE A 16 14.67 -16.03 2.94
N CYS A 17 13.65 -15.89 3.79
CA CYS A 17 13.24 -14.61 4.37
C CYS A 17 14.12 -14.12 5.52
N ASN A 18 15.16 -14.90 5.94
CA ASN A 18 16.00 -14.62 7.12
C ASN A 18 15.18 -14.52 8.44
N LEU A 19 14.21 -15.42 8.60
CA LEU A 19 13.30 -15.43 9.75
C LEU A 19 13.52 -16.60 10.73
N SER A 20 14.52 -17.47 10.47
CA SER A 20 14.70 -18.74 11.18
C SER A 20 15.01 -18.60 12.67
N ASN A 21 15.65 -17.51 13.10
CA ASN A 21 16.20 -17.35 14.44
C ASN A 21 15.42 -16.37 15.33
N ARG A 22 14.18 -16.06 14.97
CA ARG A 22 13.32 -15.16 15.73
C ARG A 22 11.86 -15.55 15.65
N GLU A 23 11.05 -14.99 16.50
CA GLU A 23 9.61 -15.11 16.42
C GLU A 23 9.08 -14.47 15.13
N ILE A 24 8.22 -15.20 14.42
CA ILE A 24 7.59 -14.74 13.19
C ILE A 24 6.33 -13.98 13.54
N THR A 25 6.28 -12.73 13.12
CA THR A 25 5.11 -11.86 13.31
C THR A 25 4.15 -11.97 12.14
N ILE A 26 2.91 -11.51 12.33
CA ILE A 26 1.94 -11.40 11.22
C ILE A 26 2.46 -10.47 10.11
N SER A 27 3.20 -9.43 10.47
CA SER A 27 3.86 -8.54 9.49
C SER A 27 4.89 -9.28 8.63
N ASP A 28 5.62 -10.24 9.19
CA ASP A 28 6.55 -11.06 8.38
C ASP A 28 5.79 -11.95 7.40
N VAL A 29 4.64 -12.49 7.82
CA VAL A 29 3.78 -13.28 6.92
C VAL A 29 3.26 -12.41 5.78
N ILE A 30 2.71 -11.24 6.09
CA ILE A 30 2.08 -10.34 5.11
C ILE A 30 3.12 -9.71 4.17
N PHE A 31 4.27 -9.26 4.69
CA PHE A 31 5.22 -8.46 3.91
C PHE A 31 6.46 -9.22 3.42
N LYS A 32 6.70 -10.44 3.92
CA LYS A 32 7.86 -11.23 3.49
C LYS A 32 7.48 -12.58 2.88
N ILE A 33 6.67 -13.39 3.59
CA ILE A 33 6.31 -14.74 3.13
C ILE A 33 5.25 -14.66 2.03
N GLY A 34 4.13 -14.02 2.30
CA GLY A 34 2.98 -13.92 1.39
C GLY A 34 3.32 -13.35 0.01
N PRO A 35 4.09 -12.23 -0.10
CA PRO A 35 4.47 -11.66 -1.39
C PRO A 35 5.30 -12.60 -2.26
N ARG A 36 6.13 -13.48 -1.67
CA ARG A 36 6.90 -14.49 -2.39
C ARG A 36 5.98 -15.56 -2.96
N ILE A 37 5.12 -16.13 -2.12
CA ILE A 37 4.12 -17.13 -2.55
C ILE A 37 3.24 -16.54 -3.67
N ASN A 38 2.75 -15.33 -3.51
CA ASN A 38 1.92 -14.66 -4.51
C ASN A 38 2.66 -14.37 -5.82
N ALA A 39 3.98 -14.14 -5.76
CA ALA A 39 4.80 -13.86 -6.95
C ALA A 39 4.82 -15.04 -7.90
N SER A 40 4.79 -16.29 -7.44
CA SER A 40 4.75 -17.46 -8.30
C SER A 40 3.55 -17.44 -9.26
N GLY A 41 2.35 -17.17 -8.76
CA GLY A 41 1.13 -17.09 -9.58
C GLY A 41 1.06 -15.85 -10.49
N ARG A 42 1.85 -14.82 -10.21
CA ARG A 42 1.91 -13.60 -11.05
C ARG A 42 2.93 -13.70 -12.16
N MET A 43 4.09 -14.33 -11.89
CA MET A 43 5.24 -14.38 -12.79
C MET A 43 5.28 -15.68 -13.61
N GLN A 44 4.77 -16.78 -13.05
CA GLN A 44 4.78 -18.12 -13.66
C GLN A 44 3.44 -18.82 -13.42
N SER A 45 3.39 -19.74 -12.47
CA SER A 45 2.21 -20.52 -12.13
C SER A 45 2.06 -20.64 -10.61
N GLY A 46 0.82 -20.52 -10.12
CA GLY A 46 0.49 -20.79 -8.72
C GLY A 46 0.83 -22.22 -8.28
N LYS A 47 0.98 -23.15 -9.22
CA LYS A 47 1.42 -24.53 -8.96
C LYS A 47 2.79 -24.58 -8.30
N GLU A 48 3.72 -23.69 -8.67
CA GLU A 48 5.06 -23.62 -8.07
C GLU A 48 5.00 -23.40 -6.54
N ALA A 49 4.05 -22.57 -6.07
CA ALA A 49 3.85 -22.39 -4.64
C ALA A 49 3.26 -23.62 -3.96
N VAL A 50 2.34 -24.32 -4.63
CA VAL A 50 1.78 -25.59 -4.14
C VAL A 50 2.87 -26.64 -4.05
N ASP A 51 3.64 -26.83 -5.12
CA ASP A 51 4.73 -27.81 -5.18
C ASP A 51 5.80 -27.57 -4.10
N LEU A 52 6.12 -26.29 -3.82
CA LEU A 52 6.95 -25.93 -2.67
C LEU A 52 6.35 -26.40 -1.35
N LEU A 53 5.08 -26.09 -1.11
CA LEU A 53 4.43 -26.36 0.19
C LEU A 53 4.17 -27.85 0.43
N VAL A 54 4.04 -28.69 -0.63
CA VAL A 54 3.84 -30.14 -0.50
C VAL A 54 5.15 -30.93 -0.63
N SER A 55 6.28 -30.27 -0.92
CA SER A 55 7.58 -30.94 -1.03
C SER A 55 7.93 -31.70 0.24
N ARG A 56 8.44 -32.92 0.06
CA ARG A 56 8.88 -33.84 1.14
C ARG A 56 10.39 -33.96 1.22
N ASP A 57 11.11 -33.31 0.32
CA ASP A 57 12.57 -33.29 0.29
C ASP A 57 13.08 -31.88 0.65
N VAL A 58 14.07 -31.79 1.52
CA VAL A 58 14.63 -30.53 2.02
C VAL A 58 15.37 -29.77 0.93
N ALA A 59 16.10 -30.48 0.07
CA ALA A 59 16.90 -29.88 -1.01
C ALA A 59 15.97 -29.35 -2.12
N ASP A 60 14.97 -30.14 -2.53
CA ASP A 60 13.94 -29.74 -3.49
C ASP A 60 13.16 -28.50 -2.96
N ALA A 61 12.69 -28.53 -1.70
CA ALA A 61 12.00 -27.42 -1.09
C ALA A 61 12.85 -26.13 -1.09
N TYR A 62 14.15 -26.26 -0.84
CA TYR A 62 15.05 -25.10 -0.82
C TYR A 62 15.27 -24.49 -2.20
N GLU A 63 15.47 -25.32 -3.24
CA GLU A 63 15.62 -24.84 -4.62
C GLU A 63 14.32 -24.18 -5.14
N ARG A 64 13.14 -24.75 -4.83
CA ARG A 64 11.85 -24.12 -5.14
C ARG A 64 11.66 -22.78 -4.43
N ALA A 65 12.04 -22.71 -3.15
CA ALA A 65 11.97 -21.46 -2.39
C ALA A 65 12.88 -20.36 -2.98
N LYS A 66 14.07 -20.71 -3.48
CA LYS A 66 14.95 -19.78 -4.21
C LYS A 66 14.31 -19.27 -5.50
N ALA A 67 13.71 -20.17 -6.29
CA ALA A 67 13.02 -19.79 -7.52
C ALA A 67 11.89 -18.80 -7.24
N ILE A 68 11.07 -19.08 -6.22
CA ILE A 68 9.98 -18.19 -5.79
C ILE A 68 10.52 -16.83 -5.26
N ASP A 69 11.66 -16.80 -4.56
CA ASP A 69 12.31 -15.56 -4.16
C ASP A 69 12.77 -14.75 -5.38
N GLN A 70 13.28 -15.41 -6.42
CA GLN A 70 13.66 -14.75 -7.66
C GLN A 70 12.42 -14.16 -8.35
N TYR A 71 11.32 -14.91 -8.49
CA TYR A 71 10.07 -14.39 -9.02
C TYR A 71 9.58 -13.13 -8.26
N ASN A 72 9.75 -13.12 -6.95
CA ASN A 72 9.38 -11.94 -6.16
C ASN A 72 10.32 -10.74 -6.39
N LYS A 73 11.60 -10.95 -6.69
CA LYS A 73 12.53 -9.88 -7.09
C LYS A 73 12.14 -9.31 -8.45
N ASP A 74 11.95 -10.19 -9.43
CA ASP A 74 11.56 -9.81 -10.80
C ASP A 74 10.22 -9.07 -10.81
N ARG A 75 9.24 -9.57 -10.03
CA ARG A 75 7.97 -8.88 -9.83
C ARG A 75 8.16 -7.46 -9.29
N LYS A 76 9.04 -7.26 -8.29
CA LYS A 76 9.29 -5.92 -7.70
C LYS A 76 9.93 -4.97 -8.70
N GLU A 77 10.85 -5.45 -9.55
CA GLU A 77 11.48 -4.65 -10.59
C GLU A 77 10.48 -4.24 -11.66
N LEU A 78 9.66 -5.19 -12.13
CA LEU A 78 8.59 -4.91 -13.10
C LEU A 78 7.55 -3.95 -12.52
N ASP A 79 7.11 -4.16 -11.27
CA ASP A 79 6.18 -3.30 -10.57
C ASP A 79 6.69 -1.86 -10.48
N LYS A 80 7.96 -1.67 -10.11
CA LYS A 80 8.59 -0.35 -10.05
C LYS A 80 8.63 0.30 -11.43
N ARG A 81 9.16 -0.40 -12.44
CA ARG A 81 9.29 0.11 -13.81
C ARG A 81 7.94 0.50 -14.40
N ILE A 82 6.94 -0.41 -14.34
CA ILE A 82 5.62 -0.15 -14.90
C ILE A 82 4.93 1.00 -14.17
N THR A 83 5.11 1.12 -12.84
CA THR A 83 4.56 2.25 -12.08
C THR A 83 5.20 3.59 -12.49
N GLU A 84 6.52 3.62 -12.71
CA GLU A 84 7.22 4.81 -13.19
C GLU A 84 6.77 5.21 -14.61
N GLU A 85 6.63 4.24 -15.52
CA GLU A 85 6.09 4.46 -16.87
C GLU A 85 4.64 4.99 -16.81
N ALA A 86 3.80 4.37 -15.98
CA ALA A 86 2.41 4.80 -15.78
C ALA A 86 2.32 6.24 -15.26
N ASN A 87 3.14 6.59 -14.28
CA ASN A 87 3.21 7.95 -13.75
C ASN A 87 3.67 8.95 -14.82
N SER A 88 4.64 8.58 -15.66
CA SER A 88 5.09 9.41 -16.76
C SER A 88 3.97 9.67 -17.77
N ILE A 89 3.19 8.64 -18.12
CA ILE A 89 2.02 8.79 -19.00
C ILE A 89 0.99 9.76 -18.39
N ILE A 90 0.68 9.61 -17.11
CA ILE A 90 -0.29 10.47 -16.42
C ILE A 90 0.22 11.92 -16.34
N SER A 91 1.49 12.10 -15.98
CA SER A 91 2.09 13.44 -15.85
C SER A 91 2.22 14.18 -17.19
N SER A 92 2.32 13.44 -18.30
CA SER A 92 2.39 14.03 -19.66
C SER A 92 1.01 14.39 -20.24
N ARG A 93 -0.08 14.12 -19.53
CA ARG A 93 -1.43 14.46 -19.98
C ARG A 93 -1.62 15.97 -20.09
N HIS A 94 -2.41 16.37 -21.08
CA HIS A 94 -2.80 17.76 -21.28
C HIS A 94 -3.51 18.32 -20.05
N GLU A 95 -3.45 19.63 -19.85
CA GLU A 95 -4.06 20.32 -18.70
C GLU A 95 -5.57 20.02 -18.57
N SER A 96 -6.27 19.91 -19.70
CA SER A 96 -7.69 19.53 -19.76
C SER A 96 -8.00 18.10 -19.27
N GLU A 97 -6.98 17.25 -19.11
CA GLU A 97 -7.13 15.88 -18.62
C GLU A 97 -6.75 15.72 -17.16
N ARG A 98 -6.22 16.77 -16.51
CA ARG A 98 -5.81 16.75 -15.10
C ARG A 98 -6.98 16.75 -14.15
N ASP A 99 -8.13 17.28 -14.58
CA ASP A 99 -9.36 17.34 -13.79
C ASP A 99 -10.20 16.05 -13.82
N LYS A 100 -9.76 15.04 -14.59
CA LYS A 100 -10.44 13.74 -14.66
C LYS A 100 -10.50 13.08 -13.28
N LYS A 101 -11.63 12.45 -13.01
CA LYS A 101 -11.91 11.74 -11.74
C LYS A 101 -11.54 10.26 -11.80
N SER A 102 -11.06 9.78 -12.94
CA SER A 102 -10.57 8.42 -13.12
C SER A 102 -9.26 8.36 -13.89
N ILE A 103 -8.59 7.21 -13.75
CA ILE A 103 -7.37 6.90 -14.47
C ILE A 103 -7.64 5.68 -15.35
N VAL A 104 -7.54 5.83 -16.66
CA VAL A 104 -7.47 4.70 -17.60
C VAL A 104 -6.18 4.83 -18.38
N ILE A 105 -5.35 3.81 -18.32
CA ILE A 105 -4.07 3.77 -19.04
C ILE A 105 -3.86 2.40 -19.70
N PHE A 106 -3.24 2.42 -20.85
CA PHE A 106 -2.94 1.24 -21.66
C PHE A 106 -1.48 1.27 -22.13
N ASN A 107 -0.82 0.11 -22.01
CA ASN A 107 0.44 -0.14 -22.70
C ASN A 107 0.52 -1.65 -23.00
N LYS A 108 0.68 -1.97 -24.30
CA LYS A 108 0.68 -3.35 -24.81
C LYS A 108 1.80 -4.23 -24.25
N ASP A 109 2.89 -3.63 -23.77
CA ASP A 109 4.10 -4.32 -23.34
C ASP A 109 4.15 -4.58 -21.83
N TRP A 110 3.12 -4.17 -21.08
CA TRP A 110 3.07 -4.40 -19.64
C TRP A 110 2.68 -5.84 -19.29
N HIS A 111 3.26 -6.34 -18.21
CA HIS A 111 3.02 -7.71 -17.76
C HIS A 111 1.68 -7.85 -17.06
N LYS A 112 0.80 -8.75 -17.56
CA LYS A 112 -0.56 -8.95 -17.03
C LYS A 112 -0.62 -9.25 -15.53
N GLY A 113 0.37 -9.94 -14.98
CA GLY A 113 0.43 -10.29 -13.55
C GLY A 113 0.75 -9.10 -12.64
N ILE A 114 1.15 -7.96 -13.22
CA ILE A 114 1.60 -6.75 -12.51
C ILE A 114 0.58 -5.61 -12.59
N ILE A 115 -0.19 -5.49 -13.68
CA ILE A 115 -1.12 -4.36 -13.89
C ILE A 115 -2.08 -4.14 -12.73
N GLY A 116 -2.52 -5.19 -12.03
CA GLY A 116 -3.39 -5.06 -10.86
C GLY A 116 -2.68 -4.47 -9.63
N ILE A 117 -1.35 -4.65 -9.51
CA ILE A 117 -0.55 -3.99 -8.47
C ILE A 117 -0.39 -2.51 -8.81
N VAL A 118 -0.08 -2.23 -10.09
CA VAL A 118 0.05 -0.86 -10.59
C VAL A 118 -1.27 -0.10 -10.43
N ALA A 119 -2.42 -0.70 -10.78
CA ALA A 119 -3.72 -0.09 -10.55
C ALA A 119 -3.94 0.30 -9.08
N SER A 120 -3.57 -0.58 -8.12
CA SER A 120 -3.63 -0.25 -6.69
C SER A 120 -2.74 0.94 -6.32
N ARG A 121 -1.50 0.98 -6.84
CA ARG A 121 -0.57 2.09 -6.58
C ARG A 121 -1.05 3.42 -7.14
N LEU A 122 -1.63 3.40 -8.35
CA LEU A 122 -2.19 4.62 -8.95
C LEU A 122 -3.39 5.12 -8.15
N THR A 123 -4.27 4.22 -7.71
CA THR A 123 -5.39 4.58 -6.84
C THR A 123 -4.90 5.15 -5.50
N GLU A 124 -3.85 4.60 -4.90
CA GLU A 124 -3.26 5.13 -3.66
C GLU A 124 -2.58 6.49 -3.87
N LEU A 125 -1.91 6.70 -5.01
CA LEU A 125 -1.14 7.91 -5.28
C LEU A 125 -2.03 9.10 -5.70
N TYR A 126 -3.00 8.84 -6.58
CA TYR A 126 -3.86 9.88 -7.15
C TYR A 126 -5.23 9.97 -6.50
N TYR A 127 -5.57 8.99 -5.66
CA TYR A 127 -6.84 8.82 -5.00
C TYR A 127 -8.05 8.88 -5.95
N ASN A 128 -7.88 8.27 -7.12
CA ASN A 128 -8.91 8.13 -8.16
C ASN A 128 -9.11 6.65 -8.51
N PRO A 129 -10.32 6.23 -8.91
CA PRO A 129 -10.53 4.92 -9.51
C PRO A 129 -9.61 4.73 -10.71
N ALA A 130 -8.89 3.60 -10.77
CA ALA A 130 -7.88 3.36 -11.79
C ALA A 130 -8.11 2.05 -12.53
N VAL A 131 -7.97 2.08 -13.85
CA VAL A 131 -7.96 0.93 -14.76
C VAL A 131 -6.62 0.90 -15.50
N VAL A 132 -5.90 -0.20 -15.38
CA VAL A 132 -4.63 -0.43 -16.07
C VAL A 132 -4.81 -1.60 -17.04
N LEU A 133 -4.53 -1.36 -18.31
CA LEU A 133 -4.73 -2.27 -19.42
C LEU A 133 -3.39 -2.67 -20.07
N THR A 134 -3.33 -3.92 -20.54
CA THR A 134 -2.23 -4.44 -21.38
C THR A 134 -2.79 -5.37 -22.45
N LEU A 135 -1.98 -5.72 -23.44
CA LEU A 135 -2.40 -6.62 -24.51
C LEU A 135 -2.09 -8.08 -24.15
N VAL A 136 -3.10 -8.95 -24.21
CA VAL A 136 -2.95 -10.40 -23.97
C VAL A 136 -3.75 -11.15 -25.02
N ASN A 137 -3.10 -11.95 -25.83
CA ASN A 137 -3.73 -12.77 -26.88
C ASN A 137 -4.69 -11.95 -27.81
N GLY A 138 -4.28 -10.73 -28.15
CA GLY A 138 -5.05 -9.86 -29.05
C GLY A 138 -6.18 -9.08 -28.38
N LEU A 139 -6.39 -9.22 -27.06
CA LEU A 139 -7.37 -8.44 -26.29
C LEU A 139 -6.66 -7.52 -25.28
N ALA A 140 -7.15 -6.30 -25.16
CA ALA A 140 -6.79 -5.44 -24.06
C ALA A 140 -7.37 -6.01 -22.76
N THR A 141 -6.50 -6.50 -21.92
CA THR A 141 -6.86 -7.12 -20.63
C THR A 141 -6.46 -6.18 -19.50
N GLY A 142 -7.38 -5.92 -18.57
CA GLY A 142 -7.21 -4.92 -17.53
C GLY A 142 -7.50 -5.40 -16.12
N SER A 143 -7.00 -4.62 -15.20
CA SER A 143 -7.37 -4.70 -13.79
C SER A 143 -7.70 -3.31 -13.28
N SER A 144 -8.82 -3.19 -12.60
CA SER A 144 -9.25 -1.94 -11.99
C SER A 144 -9.15 -1.98 -10.47
N ARG A 145 -9.01 -0.80 -9.86
CA ARG A 145 -9.06 -0.60 -8.42
C ARG A 145 -9.84 0.66 -8.10
N SER A 146 -10.56 0.62 -7.00
CA SER A 146 -11.42 1.72 -6.54
C SER A 146 -10.87 2.43 -5.31
N VAL A 147 -11.32 3.66 -5.13
CA VAL A 147 -11.22 4.39 -3.86
C VAL A 147 -12.28 3.91 -2.87
N GLN A 148 -12.11 4.23 -1.60
CA GLN A 148 -13.07 3.86 -0.57
C GLN A 148 -14.47 4.42 -0.84
N GLY A 149 -15.46 3.54 -0.77
CA GLY A 149 -16.87 3.90 -0.92
C GLY A 149 -17.37 4.06 -2.36
N PHE A 150 -16.51 4.01 -3.39
CA PHE A 150 -16.93 4.07 -4.79
C PHE A 150 -17.05 2.66 -5.39
N ASP A 151 -18.16 2.37 -6.05
CA ASP A 151 -18.41 1.08 -6.71
C ASP A 151 -17.87 1.05 -8.14
N ILE A 152 -16.65 0.54 -8.30
CA ILE A 152 -16.02 0.41 -9.61
C ILE A 152 -16.64 -0.71 -10.47
N TYR A 153 -17.32 -1.67 -9.84
CA TYR A 153 -18.01 -2.72 -10.60
C TYR A 153 -19.14 -2.10 -11.45
N SER A 154 -19.96 -1.25 -10.86
CA SER A 154 -21.01 -0.54 -11.57
C SER A 154 -20.45 0.39 -12.65
N ALA A 155 -19.30 1.02 -12.41
CA ALA A 155 -18.64 1.86 -13.42
C ALA A 155 -18.16 1.04 -14.63
N VAL A 156 -17.60 -0.15 -14.43
CA VAL A 156 -17.21 -1.05 -15.51
C VAL A 156 -18.44 -1.63 -16.20
N ASP A 157 -19.46 -2.03 -15.45
CA ASP A 157 -20.72 -2.59 -15.98
C ASP A 157 -21.45 -1.60 -16.89
N SER A 158 -21.36 -0.30 -16.64
CA SER A 158 -21.95 0.74 -17.51
C SER A 158 -21.38 0.76 -18.94
N THR A 159 -20.26 0.08 -19.14
CA THR A 159 -19.58 -0.06 -20.45
C THR A 159 -19.64 -1.49 -21.00
N ARG A 160 -20.53 -2.30 -20.49
CA ARG A 160 -20.65 -3.76 -20.75
C ARG A 160 -20.62 -4.12 -22.24
N ASP A 161 -21.30 -3.32 -23.07
CA ASP A 161 -21.39 -3.51 -24.52
C ASP A 161 -20.05 -3.37 -25.26
N LEU A 162 -19.04 -2.76 -24.63
CA LEU A 162 -17.68 -2.63 -25.15
C LEU A 162 -16.74 -3.76 -24.71
N LEU A 163 -17.17 -4.58 -23.74
CA LEU A 163 -16.34 -5.59 -23.09
C LEU A 163 -16.58 -6.99 -23.66
N GLU A 164 -15.51 -7.74 -23.79
CA GLU A 164 -15.56 -9.18 -24.07
C GLU A 164 -15.87 -9.99 -22.79
N ASN A 165 -15.22 -9.62 -21.69
CA ASN A 165 -15.43 -10.22 -20.37
C ASN A 165 -15.12 -9.21 -19.27
N PHE A 166 -15.82 -9.30 -18.15
CA PHE A 166 -15.44 -8.62 -16.90
C PHE A 166 -15.98 -9.40 -15.71
N GLY A 167 -15.37 -9.18 -14.55
CA GLY A 167 -15.80 -9.79 -13.29
C GLY A 167 -15.00 -9.26 -12.12
N GLY A 168 -15.63 -9.24 -10.95
CA GLY A 168 -15.03 -8.71 -9.75
C GLY A 168 -16.06 -8.33 -8.70
N HIS A 169 -15.74 -7.31 -7.94
CA HIS A 169 -16.58 -6.77 -6.87
C HIS A 169 -16.35 -5.25 -6.74
N THR A 170 -17.05 -4.61 -5.82
CA THR A 170 -17.06 -3.14 -5.59
C THR A 170 -15.70 -2.46 -5.64
N TYR A 171 -14.62 -3.12 -5.21
CA TYR A 171 -13.29 -2.49 -5.11
C TYR A 171 -12.28 -2.94 -6.15
N ALA A 172 -12.56 -4.00 -6.90
CA ALA A 172 -11.65 -4.51 -7.91
C ALA A 172 -12.39 -5.30 -8.98
N VAL A 173 -12.09 -5.00 -10.25
CA VAL A 173 -12.67 -5.69 -11.41
C VAL A 173 -11.55 -6.05 -12.38
N GLY A 174 -11.57 -7.28 -12.88
CA GLY A 174 -10.82 -7.69 -14.06
C GLY A 174 -11.70 -7.53 -15.30
N LEU A 175 -11.14 -7.09 -16.42
CA LEU A 175 -11.90 -6.88 -17.65
C LEU A 175 -11.05 -7.20 -18.88
N SER A 176 -11.72 -7.45 -20.01
CA SER A 176 -11.09 -7.54 -21.32
C SER A 176 -11.98 -6.92 -22.38
N LEU A 177 -11.38 -6.26 -23.36
CA LEU A 177 -12.05 -5.60 -24.46
C LEU A 177 -11.16 -5.61 -25.70
N LYS A 178 -11.73 -5.31 -26.86
CA LYS A 178 -10.93 -5.08 -28.07
C LYS A 178 -10.14 -3.78 -27.94
N GLU A 179 -8.93 -3.77 -28.48
CA GLU A 179 -8.04 -2.59 -28.42
C GLU A 179 -8.70 -1.34 -29.03
N GLU A 180 -9.45 -1.51 -30.12
CA GLU A 180 -10.21 -0.43 -30.79
C GLU A 180 -11.28 0.23 -29.89
N ASN A 181 -11.78 -0.49 -28.86
CA ASN A 181 -12.78 0.01 -27.92
C ASN A 181 -12.18 0.81 -26.76
N ILE A 182 -10.86 0.84 -26.58
CA ILE A 182 -10.20 1.54 -25.44
C ILE A 182 -10.59 3.02 -25.37
N PRO A 183 -10.59 3.80 -26.47
CA PRO A 183 -10.93 5.22 -26.40
C PRO A 183 -12.36 5.46 -25.90
N GLU A 184 -13.34 4.71 -26.42
CA GLU A 184 -14.73 4.87 -26.04
C GLU A 184 -15.00 4.32 -24.62
N PHE A 185 -14.37 3.21 -24.25
CA PHE A 185 -14.37 2.72 -22.86
C PHE A 185 -13.85 3.80 -21.91
N THR A 186 -12.69 4.41 -22.21
CA THR A 186 -12.09 5.45 -21.38
C THR A 186 -13.03 6.64 -21.20
N ARG A 187 -13.64 7.10 -22.27
CA ARG A 187 -14.59 8.23 -22.27
C ARG A 187 -15.82 7.93 -21.40
N ARG A 188 -16.45 6.77 -21.61
CA ARG A 188 -17.68 6.39 -20.88
C ARG A 188 -17.41 6.06 -19.44
N PHE A 189 -16.29 5.40 -19.15
CA PHE A 189 -15.86 5.11 -17.78
C PHE A 189 -15.63 6.40 -17.00
N GLU A 190 -14.90 7.36 -17.57
CA GLU A 190 -14.69 8.68 -16.96
C GLU A 190 -16.01 9.40 -16.71
N GLN A 191 -16.92 9.42 -17.70
CA GLN A 191 -18.21 10.05 -17.56
C GLN A 191 -19.01 9.45 -16.38
N TYR A 192 -19.06 8.12 -16.31
CA TYR A 192 -19.75 7.45 -15.21
C TYR A 192 -19.12 7.79 -13.84
N VAL A 193 -17.79 7.76 -13.76
CA VAL A 193 -17.08 8.11 -12.52
C VAL A 193 -17.37 9.56 -12.13
N ALA A 194 -17.24 10.51 -13.07
CA ALA A 194 -17.48 11.93 -12.81
C ALA A 194 -18.91 12.21 -12.31
N ASP A 195 -19.90 11.50 -12.85
CA ASP A 195 -21.31 11.67 -12.50
C ASP A 195 -21.69 11.03 -11.16
N ASN A 196 -20.96 10.04 -10.68
CA ASN A 196 -21.35 9.22 -9.53
C ASN A 196 -20.40 9.27 -8.35
N ILE A 197 -19.16 9.79 -8.50
CA ILE A 197 -18.21 9.88 -7.40
C ILE A 197 -18.54 11.08 -6.52
N LEU A 198 -18.57 10.87 -5.21
CA LEU A 198 -18.81 11.93 -4.25
C LEU A 198 -17.51 12.71 -3.96
N PRO A 199 -17.59 14.03 -3.67
CA PRO A 199 -16.41 14.82 -3.28
C PRO A 199 -15.63 14.21 -2.11
N SER A 200 -16.32 13.59 -1.14
CA SER A 200 -15.69 12.89 -0.01
C SER A 200 -14.91 11.64 -0.42
N GLN A 201 -15.13 11.09 -1.60
CA GLN A 201 -14.44 9.92 -2.15
C GLN A 201 -13.22 10.30 -3.00
N LEU A 202 -12.93 11.60 -3.16
CA LEU A 202 -11.79 12.12 -3.94
C LEU A 202 -10.60 12.50 -3.06
N SER A 203 -10.69 12.28 -1.76
CA SER A 203 -9.60 12.51 -0.81
C SER A 203 -9.56 11.40 0.25
N PRO A 204 -8.37 10.99 0.71
CA PRO A 204 -8.24 10.04 1.79
C PRO A 204 -8.95 10.56 3.04
N GLN A 205 -9.76 9.70 3.66
CA GLN A 205 -10.40 9.99 4.93
C GLN A 205 -9.88 9.04 5.99
N TYR A 206 -9.58 9.57 7.17
CA TYR A 206 -9.16 8.79 8.32
C TYR A 206 -10.24 8.89 9.40
N GLU A 207 -10.79 7.75 9.80
CA GLU A 207 -11.60 7.64 11.00
C GLU A 207 -10.67 7.75 12.20
N ILE A 208 -10.94 8.72 13.08
CA ILE A 208 -10.13 8.94 14.28
C ILE A 208 -10.80 8.23 15.44
N ASP A 209 -10.11 7.23 15.99
CA ASP A 209 -10.60 6.44 17.12
C ASP A 209 -10.56 7.23 18.44
N ALA A 210 -9.53 8.06 18.63
CA ALA A 210 -9.44 8.93 19.81
C ALA A 210 -8.51 10.12 19.59
N PHE A 211 -8.81 11.22 20.31
CA PHE A 211 -7.88 12.35 20.48
C PHE A 211 -7.02 12.08 21.72
N LEU A 212 -5.71 12.24 21.59
CA LEU A 212 -4.75 12.01 22.67
C LEU A 212 -3.78 13.17 22.78
N SER A 213 -3.37 13.49 24.02
CA SER A 213 -2.17 14.28 24.27
C SER A 213 -0.94 13.34 24.34
N PHE A 214 0.26 13.87 24.17
CA PHE A 214 1.46 13.05 24.25
C PHE A 214 1.71 12.51 25.68
N SER A 215 1.14 13.15 26.71
CA SER A 215 1.17 12.65 28.10
C SER A 215 0.50 11.29 28.25
N GLU A 216 -0.56 11.03 27.49
CA GLU A 216 -1.34 9.79 27.54
C GLU A 216 -0.65 8.61 26.86
N LEU A 217 0.38 8.88 26.02
CA LEU A 217 1.17 7.86 25.37
C LEU A 217 2.16 7.24 26.37
N THR A 218 1.64 6.47 27.32
CA THR A 218 2.42 5.83 28.38
C THR A 218 2.80 4.39 28.03
N PRO A 219 3.75 3.76 28.74
CA PRO A 219 4.06 2.33 28.59
C PRO A 219 2.85 1.42 28.83
N GLU A 220 1.96 1.77 29.77
CA GLU A 220 0.74 1.03 30.10
C GLU A 220 -0.27 1.12 28.95
N PHE A 221 -0.44 2.30 28.35
CA PHE A 221 -1.26 2.50 27.16
C PHE A 221 -0.78 1.62 26.01
N LEU A 222 0.53 1.60 25.75
CA LEU A 222 1.12 0.75 24.71
C LEU A 222 0.96 -0.73 25.00
N ALA A 223 1.13 -1.15 26.25
CA ALA A 223 0.92 -2.52 26.65
C ALA A 223 -0.53 -2.95 26.39
N THR A 224 -1.49 -2.06 26.66
CA THR A 224 -2.90 -2.28 26.37
C THR A 224 -3.14 -2.38 24.87
N LEU A 225 -2.61 -1.43 24.08
CA LEU A 225 -2.75 -1.43 22.62
C LEU A 225 -2.18 -2.72 21.98
N ARG A 226 -1.07 -3.25 22.53
CA ARG A 226 -0.49 -4.52 22.05
C ARG A 226 -1.42 -5.73 22.25
N ARG A 227 -2.35 -5.70 23.20
CA ARG A 227 -3.30 -6.80 23.43
C ARG A 227 -4.33 -6.92 22.32
N PHE A 228 -4.54 -5.89 21.51
CA PHE A 228 -5.42 -5.93 20.35
C PHE A 228 -4.79 -6.61 19.13
N ASN A 229 -3.47 -6.88 19.15
CA ASN A 229 -2.85 -7.60 18.04
C ASN A 229 -3.36 -9.06 17.90
N PRO A 230 -3.40 -9.59 16.67
CA PRO A 230 -2.93 -8.97 15.43
C PRO A 230 -3.95 -8.01 14.80
N PHE A 231 -3.47 -6.87 14.29
CA PHE A 231 -4.29 -5.96 13.49
C PHE A 231 -4.41 -6.44 12.04
N GLY A 232 -5.55 -6.15 11.42
CA GLY A 232 -5.86 -6.53 10.04
C GLY A 232 -7.30 -6.19 9.66
N PRO A 233 -7.84 -6.75 8.56
CA PRO A 233 -9.24 -6.56 8.18
C PRO A 233 -10.20 -6.94 9.33
N GLY A 234 -11.14 -6.03 9.66
CA GLY A 234 -12.07 -6.20 10.78
C GLY A 234 -11.50 -5.93 12.17
N ASN A 235 -10.19 -5.69 12.29
CA ASN A 235 -9.51 -5.24 13.51
C ASN A 235 -8.40 -4.27 13.10
N GLN A 236 -8.78 -3.10 12.61
CA GLN A 236 -7.83 -2.12 12.10
C GLN A 236 -6.99 -1.53 13.23
N LYS A 237 -5.77 -1.10 12.87
CA LYS A 237 -4.90 -0.41 13.81
C LYS A 237 -5.51 0.95 14.13
N PRO A 238 -5.71 1.29 15.41
CA PRO A 238 -6.34 2.54 15.78
C PRO A 238 -5.56 3.76 15.25
N VAL A 239 -6.31 4.74 14.77
CA VAL A 239 -5.80 6.05 14.35
C VAL A 239 -6.10 7.06 15.44
N PHE A 240 -5.07 7.67 15.94
CA PHE A 240 -5.15 8.71 16.96
C PHE A 240 -4.92 10.09 16.35
N CYS A 241 -5.42 11.13 17.01
CA CYS A 241 -5.16 12.50 16.63
C CYS A 241 -4.62 13.28 17.84
N THR A 242 -3.55 14.05 17.64
CA THR A 242 -3.06 15.05 18.59
C THR A 242 -3.12 16.42 17.90
N ARG A 243 -3.75 17.38 18.58
CA ARG A 243 -3.91 18.75 18.07
C ARG A 243 -2.81 19.66 18.59
N GLY A 244 -2.49 20.68 17.80
CA GLY A 244 -1.64 21.79 18.21
C GLY A 244 -0.18 21.37 18.48
N VAL A 245 0.33 20.33 17.82
CA VAL A 245 1.74 19.95 17.95
C VAL A 245 2.65 20.91 17.19
N MET A 246 3.89 20.96 17.60
CA MET A 246 4.96 21.71 16.93
C MET A 246 6.20 20.84 16.73
N ASP A 247 7.04 21.23 15.78
CA ASP A 247 8.39 20.69 15.66
C ASP A 247 9.23 21.11 16.86
N PHE A 248 9.94 20.16 17.44
CA PHE A 248 10.92 20.44 18.51
C PHE A 248 12.19 21.14 17.97
N GLY A 249 12.33 21.30 16.65
CA GLY A 249 13.45 21.96 15.99
C GLY A 249 14.53 20.98 15.50
N THR A 250 14.30 19.68 15.64
CA THR A 250 15.27 18.62 15.27
C THR A 250 14.74 17.68 14.18
N SER A 251 13.56 17.97 13.64
CA SER A 251 12.99 17.25 12.49
C SER A 251 13.86 17.38 11.26
N LYS A 252 13.85 16.35 10.40
CA LYS A 252 14.69 16.34 9.20
C LYS A 252 14.08 15.51 8.08
N LEU A 253 14.45 15.88 6.87
CA LEU A 253 14.17 15.08 5.67
C LEU A 253 14.99 13.78 5.69
N VAL A 254 14.37 12.69 5.31
CA VAL A 254 14.97 11.35 5.22
C VAL A 254 14.45 10.60 3.99
N GLY A 255 15.08 9.49 3.64
CA GLY A 255 14.79 8.74 2.43
C GLY A 255 15.90 8.94 1.39
N ARG A 256 15.89 8.16 0.30
CA ARG A 256 16.93 8.25 -0.73
C ARG A 256 16.85 9.54 -1.54
N GLN A 257 15.63 10.07 -1.69
CA GLN A 257 15.32 11.30 -2.42
C GLN A 257 14.85 12.42 -1.48
N LEU A 258 15.05 12.23 -0.15
CA LEU A 258 14.58 13.15 0.90
C LEU A 258 13.06 13.35 0.88
N GLU A 259 12.32 12.33 0.48
CA GLU A 259 10.87 12.33 0.25
C GLU A 259 10.03 12.17 1.53
N HIS A 260 10.67 11.87 2.67
CA HIS A 260 10.00 11.64 3.96
C HIS A 260 10.48 12.64 5.01
N ILE A 261 9.67 12.87 6.06
CA ILE A 261 10.07 13.67 7.21
C ILE A 261 10.20 12.77 8.44
N LYS A 262 11.37 12.73 9.05
CA LYS A 262 11.53 12.24 10.41
C LYS A 262 11.25 13.40 11.35
N LEU A 263 10.20 13.27 12.14
CA LEU A 263 9.66 14.31 13.02
C LEU A 263 10.09 14.06 14.47
N GLU A 264 10.38 15.13 15.19
CA GLU A 264 10.46 15.18 16.65
C GLU A 264 9.46 16.25 17.11
N LEU A 265 8.35 15.80 17.68
CA LEU A 265 7.18 16.62 17.95
C LEU A 265 6.98 16.83 19.43
N VAL A 266 6.53 18.02 19.78
CA VAL A 266 6.10 18.40 21.15
C VAL A 266 4.66 18.88 21.11
N ASP A 267 3.85 18.50 22.10
CA ASP A 267 2.52 19.06 22.30
C ASP A 267 2.53 20.19 23.35
N ASP A 268 1.58 21.09 23.28
CA ASP A 268 1.47 22.24 24.18
C ASP A 268 1.24 21.88 25.65
N THR A 269 0.70 20.68 25.89
CA THR A 269 0.15 20.32 27.21
C THR A 269 1.15 19.57 28.06
N SER A 270 2.00 18.75 27.46
CA SER A 270 2.87 17.85 28.21
C SER A 270 4.35 18.22 28.17
N GLY A 271 4.78 18.99 27.18
CA GLY A 271 6.20 19.23 26.90
C GLY A 271 6.98 17.96 26.51
N LYS A 272 6.29 16.83 26.32
CA LYS A 272 6.87 15.55 25.98
C LYS A 272 7.23 15.52 24.50
N VAL A 273 8.47 15.16 24.19
CA VAL A 273 8.93 15.01 22.81
C VAL A 273 8.71 13.58 22.34
N ILE A 274 8.05 13.41 21.19
CA ILE A 274 7.78 12.11 20.58
C ILE A 274 8.29 12.06 19.13
N ASN A 275 8.91 10.94 18.78
CA ASN A 275 9.40 10.70 17.44
C ASN A 275 8.26 10.23 16.50
N GLY A 276 8.24 10.79 15.29
CA GLY A 276 7.34 10.40 14.22
C GLY A 276 8.04 10.21 12.88
N ILE A 277 7.36 9.57 11.97
CA ILE A 277 7.75 9.47 10.56
C ILE A 277 6.54 9.79 9.68
N ALA A 278 6.69 10.78 8.80
CA ALA A 278 5.71 11.13 7.77
C ALA A 278 6.27 10.74 6.40
N PHE A 279 5.65 9.75 5.78
CA PHE A 279 6.08 9.26 4.48
C PHE A 279 5.51 10.13 3.35
N ASN A 280 6.35 10.47 2.37
CA ASN A 280 6.00 11.25 1.17
C ASN A 280 5.29 12.57 1.50
N LYS A 281 5.79 13.29 2.52
CA LYS A 281 5.25 14.57 2.97
C LYS A 281 6.34 15.65 3.01
N ALA A 282 7.43 15.47 2.26
CA ALA A 282 8.59 16.39 2.28
C ALA A 282 8.20 17.84 1.95
N GLU A 283 7.17 18.04 1.14
CA GLU A 283 6.62 19.35 0.76
C GLU A 283 6.11 20.19 1.94
N LEU A 284 5.82 19.54 3.08
CA LEU A 284 5.36 20.21 4.30
C LEU A 284 6.52 20.62 5.22
N PHE A 285 7.75 20.17 4.94
CA PHE A 285 8.87 20.28 5.87
C PHE A 285 9.18 21.72 6.27
N ASP A 286 9.28 22.64 5.30
CA ASP A 286 9.65 24.04 5.57
C ASP A 286 8.62 24.74 6.46
N ARG A 287 7.32 24.49 6.24
CA ARG A 287 6.24 25.06 7.08
C ARG A 287 6.27 24.49 8.49
N ILE A 288 6.51 23.17 8.64
CA ILE A 288 6.61 22.50 9.93
C ILE A 288 7.83 23.03 10.69
N HIS A 289 8.98 23.10 10.04
CA HIS A 289 10.25 23.51 10.67
C HIS A 289 10.30 25.01 11.01
N ALA A 290 9.48 25.82 10.35
CA ALA A 290 9.33 27.24 10.67
C ALA A 290 8.53 27.52 11.98
N GLY A 291 8.14 26.48 12.71
CA GLY A 291 7.45 26.60 14.00
C GLY A 291 5.93 26.74 13.89
N ALA A 292 5.35 26.34 12.76
CA ALA A 292 3.90 26.29 12.64
C ALA A 292 3.30 25.29 13.64
N ARG A 293 2.10 25.57 14.13
CA ARG A 293 1.27 24.61 14.85
C ARG A 293 0.46 23.80 13.85
N PHE A 294 0.26 22.54 14.15
CA PHE A 294 -0.50 21.64 13.28
C PHE A 294 -1.13 20.49 14.05
N ASP A 295 -2.16 19.91 13.46
CA ASP A 295 -2.76 18.68 13.95
C ASP A 295 -2.16 17.47 13.21
N ILE A 296 -2.02 16.36 13.90
CA ILE A 296 -1.53 15.10 13.30
C ILE A 296 -2.50 13.97 13.56
N CYS A 297 -2.75 13.16 12.51
CA CYS A 297 -3.34 11.84 12.63
C CYS A 297 -2.26 10.77 12.46
N TYR A 298 -2.24 9.78 13.33
CA TYR A 298 -1.16 8.79 13.37
C TYR A 298 -1.60 7.44 13.91
N THR A 299 -0.84 6.42 13.56
CA THR A 299 -0.83 5.13 14.25
C THR A 299 0.45 4.98 15.05
N ILE A 300 0.40 4.18 16.11
CA ILE A 300 1.57 3.97 16.99
C ILE A 300 2.32 2.72 16.54
N GLU A 301 3.62 2.86 16.31
CA GLU A 301 4.52 1.75 16.00
C GLU A 301 5.41 1.41 17.20
N ASP A 302 5.63 0.12 17.40
CA ASP A 302 6.56 -0.36 18.40
C ASP A 302 7.97 -0.41 17.80
N SER A 303 8.87 0.47 18.24
CA SER A 303 10.23 0.56 17.73
C SER A 303 11.19 -0.51 18.28
N LYS A 304 10.71 -1.48 19.06
CA LYS A 304 11.56 -2.57 19.63
C LYS A 304 12.37 -3.36 18.60
N HIS A 305 12.05 -3.24 17.31
CA HIS A 305 12.73 -3.98 16.23
C HIS A 305 13.97 -3.28 15.64
N ARG A 306 14.38 -2.11 16.13
CA ARG A 306 15.54 -1.35 15.61
C ARG A 306 16.68 -1.13 16.63
N GLY A 307 16.94 -2.11 17.49
CA GLY A 307 18.24 -2.20 18.20
C GLY A 307 18.62 -1.05 19.15
N GLY A 308 17.66 -0.40 19.79
CA GLY A 308 17.92 0.66 20.77
C GLY A 308 17.35 0.30 22.14
N SER A 309 18.18 0.42 23.18
CA SER A 309 17.87 0.06 24.57
C SER A 309 17.08 1.13 25.36
N ASN A 310 16.37 2.03 24.69
CA ASN A 310 15.62 3.08 25.39
C ASN A 310 14.17 2.68 25.67
N VAL A 311 13.77 2.87 26.93
CA VAL A 311 12.45 2.53 27.51
C VAL A 311 11.26 3.28 26.86
N ASN A 312 11.51 4.31 26.04
CA ASN A 312 10.51 5.11 25.32
C ASN A 312 10.48 4.78 23.81
N ASN A 313 10.22 3.52 23.47
CA ASN A 313 10.21 3.06 22.08
C ASN A 313 8.89 3.33 21.34
N ILE A 314 8.33 4.52 21.49
CA ILE A 314 7.17 4.96 20.71
C ILE A 314 7.66 5.66 19.45
N GLN A 315 7.17 5.24 18.30
CA GLN A 315 7.29 5.98 17.05
C GLN A 315 5.89 6.17 16.45
N LEU A 316 5.54 7.40 16.16
CA LEU A 316 4.29 7.71 15.46
C LEU A 316 4.50 7.50 13.96
N GLN A 317 3.63 6.72 13.34
CA GLN A 317 3.51 6.72 11.88
C GLN A 317 2.43 7.71 11.49
N ILE A 318 2.87 8.88 11.05
CA ILE A 318 1.97 9.97 10.67
C ILE A 318 1.21 9.57 9.40
N LYS A 319 -0.10 9.68 9.45
CA LYS A 319 -1.01 9.43 8.34
C LYS A 319 -1.35 10.73 7.63
N GLU A 320 -1.67 11.77 8.40
CA GLU A 320 -1.99 13.08 7.86
C GLU A 320 -1.51 14.19 8.79
N ILE A 321 -1.21 15.34 8.19
CA ILE A 321 -0.80 16.58 8.85
C ILE A 321 -1.73 17.68 8.37
N LYS A 322 -2.44 18.32 9.29
CA LYS A 322 -3.27 19.48 9.00
C LYS A 322 -2.56 20.72 9.55
N LEU A 323 -2.02 21.52 8.67
CA LEU A 323 -1.48 22.86 8.97
C LEU A 323 -2.64 23.86 8.98
N ASP A 324 -2.65 24.75 9.97
CA ASP A 324 -3.61 25.87 10.06
C ASP A 324 -3.35 26.93 8.97
#